data_3d6f47d2ad0e901fd35b6c95b01b644e
#
_entry.id   3d6f47d2ad0e901fd35b6c95b01b644e
#
_cell.length_a   1.000
_cell.length_b   1.000
_cell.length_c   1.000
_cell.angle_alpha   90.00
_cell.angle_beta   90.00
_cell.angle_gamma   90.00
#
_symmetry.space_group_name_H-M   'P 1'
#
loop_
_entity.id
_entity.type
_entity.pdbx_description
1 polymer ?
#
loop_
_entity_poly.entity_id
_entity_poly.type
_entity_poly.pdbx_seq_one_letter_code
_entity_poly.pdbx_strand_id
1 'polypeptide(L)'
;MPASNSSPPRNLTVAITGASGSIFAKHLLDALERDDRVATVNLILSDSGLRVMAEELQTSGRSELVQKLLGRASQKVRQQSNTDIGANVASGSYQTDAMIVLPCSVGTLARIANGMAIQLIERAADVCLKERRPLILCVRETPFNLIHLRNMTLAAEAGATIFPVIPAFYFRPVSTDEIAHEFVNRVLAHVGLPQPDAYQWKDEGHV
;
A
#
# COMPACT_ATOMS: atom_id res chain seq x y z
N MET A 1 -7.74 -15.85 34.65
CA MET A 1 -7.54 -14.66 33.83
C MET A 1 -7.86 -15.05 32.40
N PRO A 2 -8.78 -14.39 31.70
CA PRO A 2 -9.01 -14.71 30.31
C PRO A 2 -7.77 -14.31 29.51
N ALA A 3 -7.22 -15.26 28.72
CA ALA A 3 -6.16 -14.99 27.78
C ALA A 3 -6.62 -13.90 26.81
N SER A 4 -5.87 -12.80 26.71
CA SER A 4 -6.11 -11.76 25.73
C SER A 4 -5.97 -12.39 24.34
N ASN A 5 -7.08 -12.50 23.62
CA ASN A 5 -7.17 -13.02 22.25
C ASN A 5 -6.69 -11.94 21.27
N SER A 6 -5.55 -11.31 21.55
CA SER A 6 -4.93 -10.39 20.61
C SER A 6 -4.24 -11.21 19.53
N SER A 7 -4.71 -11.10 18.30
CA SER A 7 -3.98 -11.61 17.14
C SER A 7 -2.54 -11.10 17.19
N PRO A 8 -1.54 -11.91 16.78
CA PRO A 8 -0.14 -11.48 16.81
C PRO A 8 0.06 -10.22 15.96
N PRO A 9 1.02 -9.35 16.32
CA PRO A 9 1.32 -8.17 15.54
C PRO A 9 1.61 -8.50 14.07
N ARG A 10 1.09 -7.71 13.15
CA ARG A 10 1.19 -7.94 11.72
C ARG A 10 2.44 -7.34 11.11
N ASN A 11 3.02 -8.07 10.17
CA ASN A 11 4.09 -7.60 9.29
C ASN A 11 3.51 -7.29 7.91
N LEU A 12 3.64 -6.06 7.46
CA LEU A 12 3.13 -5.62 6.19
C LEU A 12 4.25 -5.22 5.24
N THR A 13 4.01 -5.36 3.94
CA THR A 13 4.86 -4.79 2.90
C THR A 13 4.10 -3.68 2.19
N VAL A 14 4.69 -2.50 2.09
CA VAL A 14 4.14 -1.35 1.37
C VAL A 14 5.09 -1.00 0.24
N ALA A 15 4.56 -0.91 -0.98
CA ALA A 15 5.32 -0.46 -2.13
C ALA A 15 4.73 0.85 -2.69
N ILE A 16 5.62 1.77 -3.08
CA ILE A 16 5.25 3.06 -3.68
C ILE A 16 5.89 3.13 -5.06
N THR A 17 5.05 3.33 -6.09
CA THR A 17 5.52 3.35 -7.48
C THR A 17 5.22 4.67 -8.18
N GLY A 18 5.67 4.83 -9.43
CA GLY A 18 5.66 6.07 -10.18
C GLY A 18 4.30 6.47 -10.74
N ALA A 19 3.28 6.50 -9.91
CA ALA A 19 1.97 7.08 -10.22
C ALA A 19 1.66 8.21 -9.25
N SER A 20 0.90 9.21 -9.68
CA SER A 20 0.45 10.32 -8.84
C SER A 20 -0.42 9.81 -7.68
N GLY A 21 -0.35 10.46 -6.52
CA GLY A 21 -1.13 10.11 -5.35
C GLY A 21 -0.27 9.79 -4.12
N SER A 22 0.90 10.40 -4.00
CA SER A 22 1.81 10.23 -2.85
C SER A 22 1.15 10.58 -1.52
N ILE A 23 0.13 11.44 -1.52
CA ILE A 23 -0.67 11.76 -0.34
C ILE A 23 -1.31 10.50 0.27
N PHE A 24 -1.82 9.59 -0.55
CA PHE A 24 -2.40 8.33 -0.07
C PHE A 24 -1.34 7.45 0.60
N ALA A 25 -0.12 7.37 0.02
CA ALA A 25 0.98 6.62 0.61
C ALA A 25 1.42 7.21 1.95
N LYS A 26 1.45 8.54 2.07
CA LYS A 26 1.74 9.25 3.33
C LYS A 26 0.72 8.87 4.41
N HIS A 27 -0.58 8.96 4.10
CA HIS A 27 -1.65 8.59 5.04
C HIS A 27 -1.60 7.11 5.41
N LEU A 28 -1.30 6.21 4.45
CA LEU A 28 -1.14 4.78 4.73
C LEU A 28 0.00 4.53 5.72
N LEU A 29 1.17 5.11 5.49
CA LEU A 29 2.32 4.93 6.38
C LEU A 29 2.06 5.50 7.78
N ASP A 30 1.39 6.66 7.88
CA ASP A 30 1.04 7.26 9.17
C ASP A 30 0.01 6.41 9.95
N ALA A 31 -1.01 5.88 9.27
CA ALA A 31 -1.99 4.98 9.87
C ALA A 31 -1.33 3.68 10.38
N LEU A 32 -0.45 3.06 9.57
CA LEU A 32 0.26 1.84 9.96
C LEU A 32 1.25 2.08 11.10
N GLU A 33 1.89 3.24 11.16
CA GLU A 33 2.80 3.60 12.26
C GLU A 33 2.04 3.74 13.59
N ARG A 34 0.79 4.24 13.57
CA ARG A 34 -0.04 4.41 14.77
C ARG A 34 -0.77 3.15 15.22
N ASP A 35 -0.98 2.20 14.32
CA ASP A 35 -1.78 1.01 14.62
C ASP A 35 -0.99 -0.02 15.43
N ASP A 36 -1.34 -0.23 16.70
CA ASP A 36 -0.67 -1.17 17.61
C ASP A 36 -0.73 -2.63 17.15
N ARG A 37 -1.63 -2.96 16.22
CA ARG A 37 -1.71 -4.30 15.60
C ARG A 37 -0.61 -4.53 14.57
N VAL A 38 0.15 -3.50 14.21
CA VAL A 38 1.24 -3.56 13.22
C VAL A 38 2.58 -3.54 13.92
N ALA A 39 3.40 -4.56 13.69
CA ALA A 39 4.75 -4.66 14.24
C ALA A 39 5.80 -4.09 13.29
N THR A 40 5.69 -4.38 12.00
CA THR A 40 6.70 -4.00 10.99
C THR A 40 6.03 -3.63 9.67
N VAL A 41 6.55 -2.57 9.05
CA VAL A 41 6.22 -2.15 7.69
C VAL A 41 7.48 -2.18 6.84
N ASN A 42 7.58 -3.13 5.92
CA ASN A 42 8.66 -3.17 4.93
C ASN A 42 8.29 -2.23 3.79
N LEU A 43 8.98 -1.09 3.69
CA LEU A 43 8.70 -0.06 2.70
C LEU A 43 9.66 -0.17 1.53
N ILE A 44 9.13 -0.29 0.32
CA ILE A 44 9.89 -0.35 -0.93
C ILE A 44 9.43 0.79 -1.85
N LEU A 45 10.38 1.60 -2.34
CA LEU A 45 10.08 2.65 -3.30
C LEU A 45 10.81 2.39 -4.62
N SER A 46 10.06 2.49 -5.73
CA SER A 46 10.71 2.58 -7.04
C SER A 46 11.36 3.96 -7.24
N ASP A 47 12.33 4.08 -8.15
CA ASP A 47 12.96 5.37 -8.47
C ASP A 47 11.93 6.38 -9.00
N SER A 48 11.00 5.93 -9.84
CA SER A 48 9.90 6.76 -10.32
C SER A 48 8.93 7.15 -9.20
N GLY A 49 8.67 6.26 -8.23
CA GLY A 49 7.85 6.58 -7.05
C GLY A 49 8.49 7.64 -6.17
N LEU A 50 9.81 7.52 -5.96
CA LEU A 50 10.56 8.54 -5.22
C LEU A 50 10.53 9.91 -5.91
N ARG A 51 10.66 9.93 -7.25
CA ARG A 51 10.57 11.17 -8.04
C ARG A 51 9.20 11.82 -7.92
N VAL A 52 8.12 11.07 -8.14
CA VAL A 52 6.73 11.61 -8.04
C VAL A 52 6.47 12.13 -6.62
N MET A 53 6.89 11.39 -5.61
CA MET A 53 6.74 11.80 -4.22
C MET A 53 7.50 13.09 -3.91
N ALA A 54 8.70 13.26 -4.45
CA ALA A 54 9.48 14.50 -4.30
C ALA A 54 8.76 15.70 -4.92
N GLU A 55 8.15 15.53 -6.09
CA GLU A 55 7.39 16.58 -6.78
C GLU A 55 6.08 16.93 -6.05
N GLU A 56 5.31 15.93 -5.60
CA GLU A 56 3.98 16.14 -4.99
C GLU A 56 4.05 16.62 -3.53
N LEU A 57 5.00 16.09 -2.75
CA LEU A 57 5.09 16.38 -1.30
C LEU A 57 6.27 17.31 -0.95
N GLN A 58 6.97 17.84 -1.97
CA GLN A 58 8.13 18.71 -1.80
C GLN A 58 9.22 18.11 -0.88
N THR A 59 9.37 16.77 -0.95
CA THR A 59 10.38 16.03 -0.19
C THR A 59 11.56 15.69 -1.10
N SER A 60 12.78 15.70 -0.59
CA SER A 60 13.97 15.38 -1.38
C SER A 60 14.77 14.24 -0.74
N GLY A 61 15.32 13.37 -1.62
CA GLY A 61 16.25 12.30 -1.23
C GLY A 61 15.60 11.09 -0.59
N ARG A 62 16.37 9.98 -0.53
CA ARG A 62 15.94 8.73 0.14
C ARG A 62 16.26 8.73 1.63
N SER A 63 17.32 9.46 2.02
CA SER A 63 17.68 9.60 3.41
C SER A 63 16.61 10.37 4.17
N GLU A 64 16.24 9.87 5.33
CA GLU A 64 15.21 10.47 6.20
C GLU A 64 13.82 10.59 5.56
N LEU A 65 13.56 9.93 4.39
CA LEU A 65 12.27 10.02 3.70
C LEU A 65 11.10 9.67 4.62
N VAL A 66 11.21 8.56 5.34
CA VAL A 66 10.16 8.11 6.27
C VAL A 66 9.91 9.15 7.36
N GLN A 67 10.98 9.70 7.94
CA GLN A 67 10.87 10.75 8.96
C GLN A 67 10.21 12.02 8.39
N LYS A 68 10.56 12.41 7.17
CA LYS A 68 9.94 13.57 6.49
C LYS A 68 8.46 13.34 6.21
N LEU A 69 8.08 12.13 5.77
CA LEU A 69 6.68 11.79 5.49
C LEU A 69 5.82 11.76 6.77
N LEU A 70 6.36 11.19 7.84
CA LEU A 70 5.67 11.04 9.12
C LEU A 70 5.77 12.27 10.03
N GLY A 71 6.70 13.20 9.76
CA GLY A 71 7.03 14.31 10.65
C GLY A 71 7.70 13.88 11.97
N ARG A 72 8.07 12.59 12.10
CA ARG A 72 8.70 11.98 13.27
C ARG A 72 9.52 10.75 12.87
N ALA A 73 10.42 10.33 13.75
CA ALA A 73 11.13 9.06 13.57
C ALA A 73 10.13 7.88 13.61
N SER A 74 10.29 6.94 12.70
CA SER A 74 9.48 5.71 12.68
C SER A 74 10.13 4.63 13.54
N GLN A 75 9.27 3.88 14.23
CA GLN A 75 9.68 2.69 14.98
C GLN A 75 9.38 1.38 14.22
N LYS A 76 8.43 1.40 13.29
CA LYS A 76 7.93 0.22 12.56
C LYS A 76 8.40 0.14 11.12
N VAL A 77 8.61 1.29 10.45
CA VAL A 77 8.93 1.30 9.01
C VAL A 77 10.40 0.96 8.78
N ARG A 78 10.63 -0.05 7.95
CA ARG A 78 11.95 -0.52 7.48
C ARG A 78 12.05 -0.31 5.97
N GLN A 79 12.77 0.71 5.56
CA GLN A 79 12.96 1.01 4.14
C GLN A 79 13.95 0.03 3.52
N GLN A 80 13.58 -0.55 2.37
CA GLN A 80 14.38 -1.50 1.59
C GLN A 80 14.66 -0.95 0.19
N SER A 81 15.81 -1.32 -0.37
CA SER A 81 16.15 -0.93 -1.74
C SER A 81 15.35 -1.77 -2.73
N ASN A 82 14.73 -1.13 -3.72
CA ASN A 82 14.03 -1.84 -4.79
C ASN A 82 14.95 -2.68 -5.69
N THR A 83 16.27 -2.45 -5.63
CA THR A 83 17.28 -3.23 -6.37
C THR A 83 17.79 -4.45 -5.57
N ASP A 84 17.46 -4.54 -4.28
CA ASP A 84 17.90 -5.66 -3.42
C ASP A 84 16.90 -6.82 -3.48
N ILE A 85 17.02 -7.65 -4.50
CA ILE A 85 16.21 -8.87 -4.67
C ILE A 85 16.55 -9.97 -3.64
N GLY A 86 17.58 -9.77 -2.80
CA GLY A 86 17.94 -10.66 -1.68
C GLY A 86 17.30 -10.26 -0.35
N ALA A 87 16.55 -9.15 -0.30
CA ALA A 87 15.88 -8.69 0.92
C ALA A 87 14.88 -9.72 1.45
N ASN A 88 14.54 -9.61 2.74
CA ASN A 88 13.67 -10.57 3.44
C ASN A 88 12.31 -10.80 2.74
N VAL A 89 11.67 -9.75 2.23
CA VAL A 89 10.35 -9.84 1.54
C VAL A 89 10.42 -10.56 0.18
N ALA A 90 11.61 -10.80 -0.34
CA ALA A 90 11.83 -11.58 -1.57
C ALA A 90 11.67 -13.11 -1.34
N SER A 91 11.56 -13.55 -0.10
CA SER A 91 11.44 -14.97 0.27
C SER A 91 10.07 -15.29 0.86
N GLY A 92 9.47 -16.41 0.42
CA GLY A 92 8.23 -16.93 0.99
C GLY A 92 8.35 -17.38 2.44
N SER A 93 9.56 -17.69 2.92
CA SER A 93 9.82 -18.05 4.33
C SER A 93 9.72 -16.86 5.28
N TYR A 94 9.89 -15.62 4.79
CA TYR A 94 9.63 -14.43 5.58
C TYR A 94 8.12 -14.18 5.69
N GLN A 95 7.63 -14.00 6.90
CA GLN A 95 6.21 -13.78 7.15
C GLN A 95 5.83 -12.33 6.83
N THR A 96 5.07 -12.14 5.77
CA THR A 96 4.36 -10.92 5.42
C THR A 96 2.86 -11.24 5.39
N ASP A 97 2.05 -10.53 6.15
CA ASP A 97 0.60 -10.80 6.26
C ASP A 97 -0.19 -10.23 5.09
N ALA A 98 0.28 -9.13 4.52
CA ALA A 98 -0.28 -8.55 3.29
C ALA A 98 0.74 -7.63 2.61
N MET A 99 0.56 -7.40 1.31
CA MET A 99 1.29 -6.37 0.55
C MET A 99 0.31 -5.38 -0.06
N ILE A 100 0.61 -4.09 0.10
CA ILE A 100 -0.15 -2.97 -0.47
C ILE A 100 0.77 -2.18 -1.40
N VAL A 101 0.40 -2.04 -2.66
CA VAL A 101 1.10 -1.18 -3.63
C VAL A 101 0.26 0.09 -3.82
N LEU A 102 0.68 1.20 -3.22
CA LEU A 102 -0.08 2.46 -3.22
C LEU A 102 0.85 3.68 -3.35
N PRO A 103 0.74 4.46 -4.42
CA PRO A 103 0.01 4.15 -5.64
C PRO A 103 0.70 3.07 -6.49
N CYS A 104 -0.08 2.33 -7.28
CA CYS A 104 0.40 1.34 -8.23
C CYS A 104 0.35 1.89 -9.66
N SER A 105 1.50 2.09 -10.29
CA SER A 105 1.57 2.48 -11.70
C SER A 105 1.18 1.32 -12.63
N VAL A 106 0.63 1.64 -13.81
CA VAL A 106 0.26 0.63 -14.80
C VAL A 106 1.47 -0.16 -15.31
N GLY A 107 2.67 0.42 -15.28
CA GLY A 107 3.91 -0.32 -15.59
C GLY A 107 4.25 -1.36 -14.52
N THR A 108 4.07 -1.06 -13.25
CA THR A 108 4.25 -2.03 -12.15
C THR A 108 3.15 -3.10 -12.20
N LEU A 109 1.89 -2.69 -12.40
CA LEU A 109 0.78 -3.62 -12.62
C LEU A 109 1.09 -4.62 -13.75
N ALA A 110 1.59 -4.12 -14.90
CA ALA A 110 1.92 -4.96 -16.05
C ALA A 110 3.00 -6.00 -15.72
N ARG A 111 4.06 -5.61 -14.99
CA ARG A 111 5.12 -6.54 -14.59
C ARG A 111 4.61 -7.60 -13.60
N ILE A 112 3.83 -7.21 -12.61
CA ILE A 112 3.23 -8.14 -11.64
C ILE A 112 2.28 -9.11 -12.35
N ALA A 113 1.38 -8.61 -13.19
CA ALA A 113 0.40 -9.41 -13.91
C ALA A 113 1.03 -10.46 -14.83
N ASN A 114 2.24 -10.20 -15.33
CA ASN A 114 2.97 -11.10 -16.23
C ASN A 114 4.12 -11.86 -15.52
N GLY A 115 4.20 -11.84 -14.20
CA GLY A 115 5.20 -12.58 -13.44
C GLY A 115 6.65 -12.08 -13.63
N MET A 116 6.84 -10.83 -14.03
CA MET A 116 8.15 -10.25 -14.29
C MET A 116 8.77 -9.71 -13.01
N ALA A 117 9.37 -10.57 -12.19
CA ALA A 117 9.98 -10.24 -10.90
C ALA A 117 11.41 -9.69 -11.06
N ILE A 118 11.56 -8.53 -11.70
CA ILE A 118 12.86 -7.94 -12.05
C ILE A 118 13.47 -7.18 -10.84
N GLN A 119 12.63 -6.53 -10.05
CA GLN A 119 13.03 -5.76 -8.87
C GLN A 119 12.26 -6.25 -7.64
N LEU A 120 12.61 -5.73 -6.46
CA LEU A 120 12.07 -6.20 -5.19
C LEU A 120 10.55 -6.03 -5.08
N ILE A 121 9.97 -4.96 -5.63
CA ILE A 121 8.52 -4.72 -5.61
C ILE A 121 7.79 -5.88 -6.30
N GLU A 122 8.18 -6.21 -7.54
CA GLU A 122 7.58 -7.27 -8.31
C GLU A 122 7.86 -8.65 -7.68
N ARG A 123 9.05 -8.84 -7.14
CA ARG A 123 9.42 -10.09 -6.46
C ARG A 123 8.60 -10.30 -5.19
N ALA A 124 8.41 -9.27 -4.37
CA ALA A 124 7.57 -9.35 -3.16
C ALA A 124 6.09 -9.60 -3.51
N ALA A 125 5.59 -9.00 -4.60
CA ALA A 125 4.25 -9.27 -5.11
C ALA A 125 4.10 -10.72 -5.58
N ASP A 126 5.06 -11.26 -6.34
CA ASP A 126 5.11 -12.66 -6.75
C ASP A 126 5.12 -13.61 -5.55
N VAL A 127 5.88 -13.28 -4.50
CA VAL A 127 5.87 -14.03 -3.24
C VAL A 127 4.49 -14.01 -2.60
N CYS A 128 3.81 -12.87 -2.54
CA CYS A 128 2.46 -12.81 -2.00
C CYS A 128 1.49 -13.69 -2.78
N LEU A 129 1.53 -13.64 -4.12
CA LEU A 129 0.66 -14.45 -4.96
C LEU A 129 0.91 -15.96 -4.77
N LYS A 130 2.16 -16.41 -4.83
CA LYS A 130 2.49 -17.85 -4.69
C LYS A 130 2.19 -18.41 -3.30
N GLU A 131 2.32 -17.58 -2.25
CA GLU A 131 2.01 -17.93 -0.85
C GLU A 131 0.54 -17.67 -0.49
N ARG A 132 -0.28 -17.21 -1.45
CA ARG A 132 -1.70 -16.86 -1.28
C ARG A 132 -1.92 -15.83 -0.15
N ARG A 133 -1.00 -14.87 -0.04
CA ARG A 133 -1.12 -13.72 0.86
C ARG A 133 -1.83 -12.57 0.16
N PRO A 134 -2.64 -11.78 0.86
CA PRO A 134 -3.31 -10.62 0.28
C PRO A 134 -2.31 -9.69 -0.42
N LEU A 135 -2.58 -9.40 -1.71
CA LEU A 135 -1.87 -8.41 -2.52
C LEU A 135 -2.88 -7.39 -3.03
N ILE A 136 -2.74 -6.14 -2.59
CA ILE A 136 -3.63 -5.05 -2.96
C ILE A 136 -2.90 -4.11 -3.91
N LEU A 137 -3.41 -3.98 -5.13
CA LEU A 137 -2.86 -3.11 -6.16
C LEU A 137 -3.74 -1.87 -6.31
N CYS A 138 -3.34 -0.77 -5.66
CA CYS A 138 -4.05 0.50 -5.72
C CYS A 138 -3.67 1.24 -7.01
N VAL A 139 -4.23 0.80 -8.12
CA VAL A 139 -3.89 1.28 -9.47
C VAL A 139 -4.34 2.72 -9.65
N ARG A 140 -3.41 3.56 -10.15
CA ARG A 140 -3.73 4.96 -10.49
C ARG A 140 -3.27 5.28 -11.91
N GLU A 141 -4.23 5.50 -12.79
CA GLU A 141 -4.05 5.93 -14.19
C GLU A 141 -5.36 6.49 -14.73
N THR A 142 -5.29 7.40 -15.70
CA THR A 142 -6.45 7.87 -16.47
C THR A 142 -6.02 8.49 -17.81
N PRO A 143 -6.69 8.17 -18.95
CA PRO A 143 -7.67 7.09 -19.13
C PRO A 143 -7.02 5.69 -19.16
N PHE A 144 -7.80 4.65 -18.95
CA PHE A 144 -7.34 3.28 -19.17
C PHE A 144 -7.42 2.90 -20.64
N ASN A 145 -6.36 2.23 -21.14
CA ASN A 145 -6.39 1.53 -22.42
C ASN A 145 -6.67 0.03 -22.21
N LEU A 146 -6.87 -0.69 -23.32
CA LEU A 146 -7.19 -2.13 -23.27
C LEU A 146 -6.07 -2.98 -22.64
N ILE A 147 -4.81 -2.57 -22.78
CA ILE A 147 -3.67 -3.29 -22.18
C ILE A 147 -3.74 -3.17 -20.65
N HIS A 148 -4.05 -1.99 -20.12
CA HIS A 148 -4.22 -1.77 -18.68
C HIS A 148 -5.34 -2.66 -18.11
N LEU A 149 -6.50 -2.70 -18.79
CA LEU A 149 -7.65 -3.51 -18.38
C LEU A 149 -7.32 -5.02 -18.42
N ARG A 150 -6.63 -5.50 -19.45
CA ARG A 150 -6.16 -6.89 -19.53
C ARG A 150 -5.20 -7.24 -18.39
N ASN A 151 -4.24 -6.36 -18.08
CA ASN A 151 -3.31 -6.59 -16.98
C ASN A 151 -4.02 -6.59 -15.62
N MET A 152 -5.06 -5.76 -15.43
CA MET A 152 -5.91 -5.81 -14.22
C MET A 152 -6.62 -7.16 -14.09
N THR A 153 -7.17 -7.66 -15.20
CA THR A 153 -7.82 -8.97 -15.23
C THR A 153 -6.83 -10.09 -14.89
N LEU A 154 -5.66 -10.14 -15.55
CA LEU A 154 -4.62 -11.14 -15.28
C LEU A 154 -4.14 -11.10 -13.82
N ALA A 155 -3.92 -9.91 -13.26
CA ALA A 155 -3.51 -9.78 -11.87
C ALA A 155 -4.61 -10.25 -10.90
N ALA A 156 -5.89 -9.96 -11.20
CA ALA A 156 -7.02 -10.43 -10.41
C ALA A 156 -7.20 -11.96 -10.49
N GLU A 157 -7.05 -12.56 -11.67
CA GLU A 157 -7.08 -14.00 -11.87
C GLU A 157 -5.93 -14.70 -11.10
N ALA A 158 -4.76 -14.05 -11.00
CA ALA A 158 -3.64 -14.55 -10.20
C ALA A 158 -3.86 -14.43 -8.68
N GLY A 159 -4.90 -13.71 -8.23
CA GLY A 159 -5.28 -13.59 -6.83
C GLY A 159 -5.01 -12.21 -6.21
N ALA A 160 -4.55 -11.22 -6.98
CA ALA A 160 -4.43 -9.85 -6.48
C ALA A 160 -5.79 -9.15 -6.42
N THR A 161 -5.96 -8.26 -5.45
CA THR A 161 -7.09 -7.33 -5.44
C THR A 161 -6.73 -6.09 -6.25
N ILE A 162 -7.51 -5.79 -7.28
CA ILE A 162 -7.43 -4.53 -8.00
C ILE A 162 -8.27 -3.50 -7.22
N PHE A 163 -7.59 -2.52 -6.66
CA PHE A 163 -8.17 -1.47 -5.82
C PHE A 163 -7.84 -0.09 -6.40
N PRO A 164 -8.53 0.37 -7.45
CA PRO A 164 -8.18 1.62 -8.11
C PRO A 164 -8.25 2.81 -7.16
N VAL A 165 -7.36 3.79 -7.34
CA VAL A 165 -7.38 5.03 -6.54
C VAL A 165 -8.54 5.90 -7.02
N ILE A 166 -9.75 5.49 -6.62
CA ILE A 166 -11.03 6.14 -6.91
C ILE A 166 -11.73 6.40 -5.57
N PRO A 167 -11.55 7.60 -4.97
CA PRO A 167 -12.13 7.91 -3.67
C PRO A 167 -13.66 8.00 -3.74
N ALA A 168 -14.31 7.69 -2.62
CA ALA A 168 -15.73 7.93 -2.42
C ALA A 168 -15.98 9.37 -1.93
N PHE A 169 -17.19 9.89 -2.15
CA PHE A 169 -17.57 11.26 -1.75
C PHE A 169 -18.81 11.29 -0.84
N TYR A 170 -19.32 10.14 -0.42
CA TYR A 170 -20.51 10.03 0.43
C TYR A 170 -20.38 10.72 1.79
N PHE A 171 -19.15 10.76 2.33
CA PHE A 171 -18.84 11.41 3.61
C PHE A 171 -18.60 12.92 3.50
N ARG A 172 -18.80 13.51 2.30
CA ARG A 172 -18.68 14.95 2.00
C ARG A 172 -17.33 15.56 2.44
N PRO A 173 -16.21 15.04 1.91
CA PRO A 173 -14.88 15.51 2.31
C PRO A 173 -14.71 17.00 1.99
N VAL A 174 -14.03 17.74 2.87
CA VAL A 174 -13.73 19.17 2.71
C VAL A 174 -12.26 19.42 2.35
N SER A 175 -11.43 18.39 2.35
CA SER A 175 -10.01 18.48 2.01
C SER A 175 -9.50 17.24 1.28
N THR A 176 -8.35 17.37 0.62
CA THR A 176 -7.64 16.23 0.01
C THR A 176 -7.11 15.25 1.06
N ASP A 177 -6.75 15.75 2.25
CA ASP A 177 -6.32 14.91 3.37
C ASP A 177 -7.45 14.00 3.85
N GLU A 178 -8.67 14.50 3.97
CA GLU A 178 -9.84 13.68 4.31
C GLU A 178 -10.12 12.61 3.25
N ILE A 179 -10.01 12.97 1.96
CA ILE A 179 -10.15 12.02 0.86
C ILE A 179 -9.11 10.91 0.97
N ALA A 180 -7.85 11.28 1.22
CA ALA A 180 -6.77 10.32 1.34
C ALA A 180 -6.91 9.43 2.58
N HIS A 181 -7.30 10.01 3.71
CA HIS A 181 -7.55 9.31 4.96
C HIS A 181 -8.61 8.23 4.79
N GLU A 182 -9.80 8.59 4.28
CA GLU A 182 -10.90 7.65 4.13
C GLU A 182 -10.60 6.57 3.08
N PHE A 183 -9.92 6.91 1.99
CA PHE A 183 -9.45 5.91 1.03
C PHE A 183 -8.53 4.89 1.69
N VAL A 184 -7.59 5.35 2.51
CA VAL A 184 -6.65 4.50 3.24
C VAL A 184 -7.39 3.61 4.26
N ASN A 185 -8.38 4.14 4.98
CA ASN A 185 -9.20 3.37 5.92
C ASN A 185 -9.87 2.18 5.21
N ARG A 186 -10.37 2.39 4.00
CA ARG A 186 -10.96 1.30 3.19
C ARG A 186 -9.92 0.27 2.75
N VAL A 187 -8.72 0.70 2.35
CA VAL A 187 -7.62 -0.21 2.00
C VAL A 187 -7.21 -1.05 3.22
N LEU A 188 -7.08 -0.41 4.38
CA LEU A 188 -6.72 -1.09 5.63
C LEU A 188 -7.80 -2.08 6.08
N ALA A 189 -9.07 -1.71 5.99
CA ALA A 189 -10.18 -2.62 6.27
C ALA A 189 -10.13 -3.88 5.39
N HIS A 190 -9.76 -3.72 4.11
CA HIS A 190 -9.65 -4.83 3.16
C HIS A 190 -8.53 -5.83 3.51
N VAL A 191 -7.48 -5.39 4.17
CA VAL A 191 -6.42 -6.28 4.71
C VAL A 191 -6.67 -6.70 6.16
N GLY A 192 -7.87 -6.46 6.70
CA GLY A 192 -8.28 -6.87 8.04
C GLY A 192 -7.71 -5.98 9.16
N LEU A 193 -7.45 -4.72 8.85
CA LEU A 193 -7.06 -3.66 9.80
C LEU A 193 -8.09 -2.51 9.77
N PRO A 194 -9.39 -2.76 10.07
CA PRO A 194 -10.39 -1.70 10.08
C PRO A 194 -10.00 -0.62 11.09
N GLN A 195 -10.17 0.63 10.69
CA GLN A 195 -9.88 1.81 11.53
C GLN A 195 -11.16 2.26 12.24
N PRO A 196 -11.08 2.71 13.50
CA PRO A 196 -12.27 3.04 14.29
C PRO A 196 -13.01 4.29 13.79
N ASP A 197 -12.33 5.16 13.06
CA ASP A 197 -12.83 6.41 12.51
C ASP A 197 -13.23 6.32 11.03
N ALA A 198 -13.23 5.09 10.45
CA ALA A 198 -13.63 4.87 9.07
C ALA A 198 -15.13 5.14 8.87
N TYR A 199 -15.46 5.85 7.80
CA TYR A 199 -16.85 6.09 7.41
C TYR A 199 -17.59 4.78 7.12
N GLN A 200 -18.79 4.64 7.72
CA GLN A 200 -19.69 3.51 7.47
C GLN A 200 -20.99 4.01 6.83
N TRP A 201 -21.37 3.39 5.71
CA TRP A 201 -22.59 3.77 5.01
C TRP A 201 -23.84 3.40 5.83
N LYS A 202 -24.66 4.41 6.14
CA LYS A 202 -25.93 4.24 6.91
C LYS A 202 -25.75 3.65 8.31
N ASP A 203 -24.63 3.88 8.96
CA ASP A 203 -24.53 3.64 10.39
C ASP A 203 -25.40 4.68 11.13
N GLU A 204 -26.22 4.25 12.08
CA GLU A 204 -27.28 5.04 12.73
C GLU A 204 -26.78 6.29 13.53
N GLY A 205 -25.52 6.63 13.39
CA GLY A 205 -24.90 7.82 14.01
C GLY A 205 -24.53 8.96 13.05
N HIS A 206 -24.69 8.78 11.73
CA HIS A 206 -24.26 9.79 10.73
C HIS A 206 -25.45 10.17 9.83
N VAL A 207 -26.27 11.12 10.26
CA VAL A 207 -27.28 11.83 9.47
C VAL A 207 -26.72 13.19 9.08
#